data_90ddf81187fd056b5bf65d452205757b
#
_entry.id   90ddf81187fd056b5bf65d452205757b
#
_cell.length_a   1.000
_cell.length_b   1.000
_cell.length_c   1.000
_cell.angle_alpha   90.00
_cell.angle_beta   90.00
_cell.angle_gamma   90.00
#
_symmetry.space_group_name_H-M   'P 1'
#
loop_
_entity.id
_entity.type
_entity.pdbx_description
1 polymer ?
#
loop_
_entity_poly.entity_id
_entity_poly.type
_entity_poly.pdbx_seq_one_letter_code
_entity_poly.pdbx_strand_id
1 'polypeptide(L)'
;MTYDVVVIGGGPSGLMAANTAAKNGAKTLLIEKGNKLGRKLAISGGGRCNVTNVLPDKELIDHIPGNGRFLYSAFSIFDNQAIIEFFENLGVALKEEDKGRMFPVSDSAQTVVQTLLRELDQQGVEKRLNTRVEAIHYGDEVHQIILPGKEKVETKCVVIAVGGKSVPKTGSEGDGYAWAKTAGHTITELYPTEVPLTSSEPFIRERVLQGISLRDVAITALKPNGKPIKTHRWDLLFTHQGISGPAALRLSQFVVKALKKFNVDELVVEIDCSPDEHEQALIDRLVKLAKESPNKSIKSVWKPLLPERFLLFLLERIRLSADTTFHHLEKKKVIEFAHEMKHFQVRVNGTLPIDKAFITGGGVSLK
;
A
#
# COMPACT_ATOMS: atom_id res chain seq x y z
N MET A 1 19.23 -24.58 27.08
CA MET A 1 18.82 -25.37 25.89
C MET A 1 19.03 -24.48 24.68
N THR A 2 19.89 -24.85 23.76
CA THR A 2 20.24 -24.02 22.61
C THR A 2 19.37 -24.39 21.41
N TYR A 3 18.83 -23.40 20.71
CA TYR A 3 18.12 -23.56 19.43
C TYR A 3 19.09 -23.34 18.27
N ASP A 4 18.79 -23.94 17.11
CA ASP A 4 19.53 -23.63 15.90
C ASP A 4 19.06 -22.28 15.35
N VAL A 5 17.73 -22.03 15.37
CA VAL A 5 17.14 -20.77 14.91
C VAL A 5 16.11 -20.26 15.90
N VAL A 6 16.21 -18.99 16.28
CA VAL A 6 15.13 -18.26 16.95
C VAL A 6 14.57 -17.20 16.00
N VAL A 7 13.28 -17.29 15.74
CA VAL A 7 12.53 -16.30 14.95
C VAL A 7 11.76 -15.38 15.90
N ILE A 8 11.96 -14.08 15.79
CA ILE A 8 11.30 -13.07 16.61
C ILE A 8 10.25 -12.35 15.77
N GLY A 9 8.98 -12.51 16.13
CA GLY A 9 7.82 -11.95 15.43
C GLY A 9 7.03 -12.98 14.64
N GLY A 10 5.76 -13.12 14.98
CA GLY A 10 4.81 -14.07 14.38
C GLY A 10 3.97 -13.50 13.23
N GLY A 11 4.53 -12.53 12.48
CA GLY A 11 3.95 -12.03 11.23
C GLY A 11 4.22 -12.97 10.04
N PRO A 12 3.77 -12.63 8.80
CA PRO A 12 3.95 -13.51 7.64
C PRO A 12 5.42 -13.90 7.40
N SER A 13 6.34 -12.95 7.52
CA SER A 13 7.78 -13.23 7.35
C SER A 13 8.33 -14.21 8.40
N GLY A 14 7.91 -14.05 9.67
CA GLY A 14 8.35 -14.94 10.74
C GLY A 14 7.74 -16.32 10.65
N LEU A 15 6.46 -16.42 10.25
CA LEU A 15 5.79 -17.70 10.01
C LEU A 15 6.48 -18.49 8.89
N MET A 16 6.80 -17.83 7.79
CA MET A 16 7.53 -18.46 6.68
C MET A 16 8.95 -18.85 7.07
N ALA A 17 9.69 -17.98 7.78
CA ALA A 17 11.04 -18.24 8.23
C ALA A 17 11.11 -19.43 9.19
N ALA A 18 10.19 -19.49 10.16
CA ALA A 18 10.15 -20.59 11.13
C ALA A 18 9.78 -21.94 10.48
N ASN A 19 8.77 -21.93 9.58
CA ASN A 19 8.41 -23.11 8.80
C ASN A 19 9.58 -23.60 7.95
N THR A 20 10.26 -22.70 7.24
CA THR A 20 11.37 -23.05 6.38
C THR A 20 12.57 -23.58 7.18
N ALA A 21 12.92 -22.94 8.30
CA ALA A 21 14.01 -23.41 9.16
C ALA A 21 13.74 -24.81 9.71
N ALA A 22 12.56 -25.04 10.25
CA ALA A 22 12.17 -26.34 10.80
C ALA A 22 12.09 -27.44 9.73
N LYS A 23 11.51 -27.13 8.55
CA LYS A 23 11.47 -28.07 7.40
C LYS A 23 12.86 -28.52 6.95
N ASN A 24 13.89 -27.68 7.15
CA ASN A 24 15.30 -28.03 6.89
C ASN A 24 16.01 -28.65 8.10
N GLY A 25 15.29 -29.12 9.10
CA GLY A 25 15.80 -29.87 10.24
C GLY A 25 16.36 -28.99 11.38
N ALA A 26 16.22 -27.66 11.34
CA ALA A 26 16.66 -26.79 12.40
C ALA A 26 15.72 -26.86 13.61
N LYS A 27 16.26 -26.99 14.82
CA LYS A 27 15.51 -26.82 16.06
C LYS A 27 15.11 -25.36 16.21
N THR A 28 13.84 -25.07 15.96
CA THR A 28 13.32 -23.71 15.79
C THR A 28 12.39 -23.29 16.91
N LEU A 29 12.60 -22.07 17.44
CA LEU A 29 11.69 -21.37 18.36
C LEU A 29 11.15 -20.10 17.68
N LEU A 30 9.83 -19.91 17.73
CA LEU A 30 9.16 -18.68 17.33
C LEU A 30 8.67 -17.91 18.57
N ILE A 31 9.13 -16.68 18.73
CA ILE A 31 8.73 -15.80 19.84
C ILE A 31 7.84 -14.69 19.31
N GLU A 32 6.68 -14.51 19.93
CA GLU A 32 5.73 -13.44 19.59
C GLU A 32 5.28 -12.70 20.87
N LYS A 33 5.37 -11.37 20.85
CA LYS A 33 4.96 -10.54 22.00
C LYS A 33 3.46 -10.50 22.24
N GLY A 34 2.67 -10.73 21.18
CA GLY A 34 1.22 -10.79 21.24
C GLY A 34 0.67 -12.17 21.57
N ASN A 35 -0.62 -12.23 21.81
CA ASN A 35 -1.34 -13.46 22.15
C ASN A 35 -1.74 -14.30 20.92
N LYS A 36 -1.49 -13.81 19.70
CA LYS A 36 -1.87 -14.48 18.45
C LYS A 36 -0.82 -14.22 17.37
N LEU A 37 -0.52 -15.26 16.58
CA LEU A 37 0.30 -15.18 15.38
C LEU A 37 -0.54 -14.68 14.18
N GLY A 38 0.12 -14.12 13.18
CA GLY A 38 -0.52 -13.71 11.92
C GLY A 38 -1.47 -12.50 12.01
N ARG A 39 -1.43 -11.68 13.07
CA ARG A 39 -2.39 -10.58 13.30
C ARG A 39 -2.52 -9.62 12.12
N LYS A 40 -1.40 -9.16 11.55
CA LYS A 40 -1.41 -8.25 10.37
C LYS A 40 -1.85 -9.00 9.10
N LEU A 41 -1.43 -10.25 8.95
CA LEU A 41 -1.84 -11.10 7.84
C LEU A 41 -3.36 -11.30 7.80
N ALA A 42 -3.97 -11.53 8.97
CA ALA A 42 -5.42 -11.72 9.12
C ALA A 42 -6.28 -10.53 8.67
N ILE A 43 -5.73 -9.33 8.61
CA ILE A 43 -6.43 -8.12 8.15
C ILE A 43 -5.97 -7.64 6.77
N SER A 44 -4.98 -8.29 6.17
CA SER A 44 -4.46 -7.93 4.85
C SER A 44 -5.50 -8.15 3.75
N GLY A 45 -5.40 -7.39 2.65
CA GLY A 45 -6.34 -7.48 1.54
C GLY A 45 -7.80 -7.27 1.95
N GLY A 46 -8.07 -6.45 2.97
CA GLY A 46 -9.42 -6.26 3.51
C GLY A 46 -9.98 -7.46 4.26
N GLY A 47 -9.12 -8.28 4.87
CA GLY A 47 -9.48 -9.51 5.57
C GLY A 47 -9.53 -10.75 4.66
N ARG A 48 -9.20 -10.60 3.37
CA ARG A 48 -9.21 -11.69 2.38
C ARG A 48 -7.82 -12.28 2.10
N CYS A 49 -6.74 -11.55 2.43
CA CYS A 49 -5.35 -11.85 2.15
C CYS A 49 -5.00 -11.85 0.65
N ASN A 50 -4.49 -10.73 0.13
CA ASN A 50 -3.78 -10.75 -1.15
C ASN A 50 -2.44 -11.48 -0.96
N VAL A 51 -2.38 -12.74 -1.39
CA VAL A 51 -1.24 -13.64 -1.13
C VAL A 51 -0.02 -13.23 -1.97
N THR A 52 -0.23 -13.04 -3.27
CA THR A 52 0.80 -12.66 -4.23
C THR A 52 0.17 -12.07 -5.50
N ASN A 53 0.97 -11.93 -6.56
CA ASN A 53 0.52 -11.47 -7.88
C ASN A 53 1.11 -12.39 -8.95
N VAL A 54 0.41 -12.60 -10.06
CA VAL A 54 0.83 -13.50 -11.16
C VAL A 54 1.73 -12.82 -12.20
N LEU A 55 2.05 -11.55 -12.04
CA LEU A 55 2.96 -10.85 -12.96
C LEU A 55 4.31 -11.60 -13.07
N PRO A 56 4.95 -11.59 -14.25
CA PRO A 56 6.31 -12.09 -14.39
C PRO A 56 7.27 -11.41 -13.41
N ASP A 57 8.25 -12.14 -12.89
CA ASP A 57 9.19 -11.68 -11.85
C ASP A 57 9.81 -10.31 -12.13
N LYS A 58 10.24 -10.08 -13.37
CA LYS A 58 10.82 -8.81 -13.76
C LYS A 58 9.85 -7.66 -13.59
N GLU A 59 8.61 -7.84 -14.03
CA GLU A 59 7.56 -6.83 -13.90
C GLU A 59 7.19 -6.63 -12.42
N LEU A 60 7.13 -7.72 -11.66
CA LEU A 60 6.84 -7.67 -10.22
C LEU A 60 7.91 -6.85 -9.48
N ILE A 61 9.19 -7.08 -9.79
CA ILE A 61 10.33 -6.32 -9.25
C ILE A 61 10.26 -4.84 -9.64
N ASP A 62 9.90 -4.54 -10.87
CA ASP A 62 9.75 -3.16 -11.36
C ASP A 62 8.59 -2.41 -10.67
N HIS A 63 7.60 -3.14 -10.15
CA HIS A 63 6.52 -2.58 -9.35
C HIS A 63 6.87 -2.39 -7.86
N ILE A 64 8.04 -2.89 -7.41
CA ILE A 64 8.52 -2.69 -6.04
C ILE A 64 9.28 -1.36 -5.97
N PRO A 65 8.73 -0.34 -5.33
CA PRO A 65 9.35 0.97 -5.31
C PRO A 65 10.58 1.00 -4.41
N GLY A 66 11.61 1.69 -4.84
CA GLY A 66 12.89 1.80 -4.13
C GLY A 66 13.94 0.87 -4.73
N ASN A 67 14.31 -0.20 -4.03
CA ASN A 67 15.33 -1.15 -4.48
C ASN A 67 14.74 -2.55 -4.74
N GLY A 68 13.81 -2.65 -5.69
CA GLY A 68 13.22 -3.95 -6.09
C GLY A 68 14.26 -4.97 -6.54
N ARG A 69 15.39 -4.50 -7.12
CA ARG A 69 16.49 -5.37 -7.56
C ARG A 69 17.13 -6.19 -6.43
N PHE A 70 17.03 -5.75 -5.18
CA PHE A 70 17.45 -6.51 -4.01
C PHE A 70 16.77 -7.90 -3.92
N LEU A 71 15.57 -8.04 -4.48
CA LEU A 71 14.78 -9.26 -4.41
C LEU A 71 15.11 -10.30 -5.50
N TYR A 72 15.98 -10.01 -6.47
CA TYR A 72 16.34 -10.99 -7.51
C TYR A 72 16.80 -12.33 -6.93
N SER A 73 17.69 -12.30 -5.93
CA SER A 73 18.17 -13.54 -5.28
C SER A 73 17.07 -14.28 -4.52
N ALA A 74 16.14 -13.56 -3.88
CA ALA A 74 15.03 -14.18 -3.18
C ALA A 74 14.05 -14.82 -4.18
N PHE A 75 13.71 -14.12 -5.27
CA PHE A 75 12.81 -14.64 -6.30
C PHE A 75 13.41 -15.78 -7.12
N SER A 76 14.74 -15.84 -7.29
CA SER A 76 15.36 -17.00 -7.94
C SER A 76 15.23 -18.31 -7.11
N ILE A 77 14.89 -18.21 -5.83
CA ILE A 77 14.70 -19.35 -4.92
C ILE A 77 13.22 -19.61 -4.64
N PHE A 78 12.45 -18.53 -4.43
CA PHE A 78 11.05 -18.61 -4.03
C PHE A 78 10.30 -17.40 -4.60
N ASP A 79 9.83 -17.54 -5.84
CA ASP A 79 9.11 -16.54 -6.60
C ASP A 79 7.60 -16.54 -6.31
N ASN A 80 6.84 -15.75 -7.04
CA ASN A 80 5.40 -15.68 -6.90
C ASN A 80 4.68 -16.96 -7.33
N GLN A 81 5.21 -17.72 -8.28
CA GLN A 81 4.65 -19.03 -8.67
C GLN A 81 4.92 -20.06 -7.57
N ALA A 82 6.14 -20.10 -7.03
CA ALA A 82 6.48 -20.95 -5.88
C ALA A 82 5.60 -20.63 -4.65
N ILE A 83 5.22 -19.37 -4.44
CA ILE A 83 4.25 -18.97 -3.39
C ILE A 83 2.87 -19.57 -3.66
N ILE A 84 2.38 -19.52 -4.91
CA ILE A 84 1.09 -20.10 -5.30
C ILE A 84 1.11 -21.61 -5.03
N GLU A 85 2.11 -22.31 -5.59
CA GLU A 85 2.30 -23.75 -5.41
C GLU A 85 2.41 -24.16 -3.94
N PHE A 86 3.14 -23.36 -3.14
CA PHE A 86 3.27 -23.59 -1.70
C PHE A 86 1.91 -23.64 -1.00
N PHE A 87 1.04 -22.66 -1.23
CA PHE A 87 -0.27 -22.62 -0.60
C PHE A 87 -1.23 -23.69 -1.15
N GLU A 88 -1.21 -23.93 -2.46
CA GLU A 88 -2.03 -24.96 -3.10
C GLU A 88 -1.65 -26.36 -2.62
N ASN A 89 -0.36 -26.65 -2.49
CA ASN A 89 0.15 -27.91 -1.91
C ASN A 89 -0.25 -28.10 -0.44
N LEU A 90 -0.48 -27.01 0.29
CA LEU A 90 -1.02 -27.03 1.66
C LEU A 90 -2.56 -27.03 1.71
N GLY A 91 -3.22 -27.17 0.56
CA GLY A 91 -4.68 -27.26 0.45
C GLY A 91 -5.42 -25.91 0.44
N VAL A 92 -4.73 -24.81 0.20
CA VAL A 92 -5.34 -23.48 0.03
C VAL A 92 -5.54 -23.20 -1.46
N ALA A 93 -6.73 -23.42 -1.98
CA ALA A 93 -7.07 -23.05 -3.35
C ALA A 93 -7.03 -21.51 -3.52
N LEU A 94 -6.33 -21.03 -4.55
CA LEU A 94 -6.18 -19.63 -4.88
C LEU A 94 -6.96 -19.27 -6.15
N LYS A 95 -7.37 -18.01 -6.25
CA LYS A 95 -8.02 -17.42 -7.44
C LYS A 95 -7.33 -16.11 -7.81
N GLU A 96 -7.23 -15.87 -9.11
CA GLU A 96 -6.78 -14.58 -9.64
C GLU A 96 -7.95 -13.59 -9.68
N GLU A 97 -7.67 -12.34 -9.34
CA GLU A 97 -8.57 -11.20 -9.48
C GLU A 97 -7.89 -10.09 -10.30
N ASP A 98 -8.57 -8.95 -10.45
CA ASP A 98 -8.09 -7.82 -11.24
C ASP A 98 -6.59 -7.50 -10.98
N LYS A 99 -5.89 -7.14 -12.05
CA LYS A 99 -4.45 -6.80 -12.03
C LYS A 99 -3.54 -7.92 -11.52
N GLY A 100 -3.94 -9.17 -11.71
CA GLY A 100 -3.14 -10.35 -11.37
C GLY A 100 -3.03 -10.64 -9.88
N ARG A 101 -3.88 -10.08 -9.03
CA ARG A 101 -3.85 -10.32 -7.58
C ARG A 101 -4.39 -11.70 -7.24
N MET A 102 -3.68 -12.42 -6.37
CA MET A 102 -4.06 -13.76 -5.94
C MET A 102 -4.70 -13.75 -4.56
N PHE A 103 -5.88 -14.30 -4.45
CA PHE A 103 -6.62 -14.43 -3.20
C PHE A 103 -7.02 -15.89 -2.93
N PRO A 104 -7.18 -16.31 -1.66
CA PRO A 104 -7.77 -17.60 -1.37
C PRO A 104 -9.23 -17.64 -1.86
N VAL A 105 -9.65 -18.75 -2.45
CA VAL A 105 -11.03 -18.97 -2.92
C VAL A 105 -12.03 -18.77 -1.78
N SER A 106 -11.63 -19.05 -0.54
CA SER A 106 -12.44 -18.83 0.66
C SER A 106 -12.73 -17.36 0.98
N ASP A 107 -12.09 -16.39 0.29
CA ASP A 107 -12.14 -14.97 0.60
C ASP A 107 -11.84 -14.63 2.08
N SER A 108 -11.06 -15.47 2.75
CA SER A 108 -10.72 -15.32 4.16
C SER A 108 -9.22 -15.41 4.41
N ALA A 109 -8.64 -14.34 4.95
CA ALA A 109 -7.25 -14.33 5.39
C ALA A 109 -6.97 -15.37 6.49
N GLN A 110 -7.99 -15.77 7.25
CA GLN A 110 -7.86 -16.80 8.28
C GLN A 110 -7.48 -18.16 7.69
N THR A 111 -7.93 -18.49 6.48
CA THR A 111 -7.53 -19.72 5.78
C THR A 111 -6.01 -19.78 5.62
N VAL A 112 -5.39 -18.67 5.17
CA VAL A 112 -3.95 -18.56 4.99
C VAL A 112 -3.20 -18.61 6.34
N VAL A 113 -3.70 -17.89 7.34
CA VAL A 113 -3.10 -17.88 8.69
C VAL A 113 -3.14 -19.29 9.30
N GLN A 114 -4.30 -19.94 9.32
CA GLN A 114 -4.44 -21.27 9.93
C GLN A 114 -3.60 -22.33 9.21
N THR A 115 -3.45 -22.22 7.90
CA THR A 115 -2.59 -23.13 7.14
C THR A 115 -1.13 -22.98 7.55
N LEU A 116 -0.61 -21.76 7.67
CA LEU A 116 0.76 -21.52 8.14
C LEU A 116 0.96 -21.99 9.58
N LEU A 117 -0.03 -21.81 10.46
CA LEU A 117 0.05 -22.29 11.84
C LEU A 117 0.05 -23.82 11.94
N ARG A 118 -0.80 -24.50 11.15
CA ARG A 118 -0.83 -25.96 11.07
C ARG A 118 0.52 -26.50 10.59
N GLU A 119 1.13 -25.85 9.60
CA GLU A 119 2.46 -26.22 9.11
C GLU A 119 3.53 -26.10 10.21
N LEU A 120 3.53 -25.00 11.00
CA LEU A 120 4.43 -24.85 12.16
C LEU A 120 4.28 -26.00 13.15
N ASP A 121 3.03 -26.45 13.42
CA ASP A 121 2.76 -27.56 14.34
C ASP A 121 3.30 -28.88 13.78
N GLN A 122 3.09 -29.14 12.49
CA GLN A 122 3.58 -30.33 11.80
C GLN A 122 5.11 -30.40 11.76
N GLN A 123 5.78 -29.25 11.60
CA GLN A 123 7.25 -29.16 11.61
C GLN A 123 7.83 -29.13 13.03
N GLY A 124 7.03 -29.18 14.08
CA GLY A 124 7.50 -29.20 15.46
C GLY A 124 8.12 -27.89 15.95
N VAL A 125 7.74 -26.75 15.40
CA VAL A 125 8.22 -25.43 15.83
C VAL A 125 7.70 -25.10 17.23
N GLU A 126 8.61 -24.86 18.16
CA GLU A 126 8.23 -24.36 19.49
C GLU A 126 7.73 -22.91 19.37
N LYS A 127 6.64 -22.57 20.06
CA LYS A 127 6.02 -21.23 20.03
C LYS A 127 5.94 -20.66 21.43
N ARG A 128 6.44 -19.42 21.60
CA ARG A 128 6.28 -18.63 22.82
C ARG A 128 5.49 -17.36 22.53
N LEU A 129 4.22 -17.37 22.89
CA LEU A 129 3.31 -16.22 22.78
C LEU A 129 3.39 -15.36 24.05
N ASN A 130 2.84 -14.15 24.01
CA ASN A 130 2.85 -13.17 25.09
C ASN A 130 4.27 -12.93 25.67
N THR A 131 5.27 -13.09 24.82
CA THR A 131 6.68 -13.04 25.21
C THR A 131 7.39 -11.94 24.43
N ARG A 132 7.65 -10.82 25.09
CA ARG A 132 8.39 -9.70 24.48
C ARG A 132 9.89 -9.94 24.60
N VAL A 133 10.60 -9.85 23.51
CA VAL A 133 12.07 -9.80 23.53
C VAL A 133 12.50 -8.41 23.97
N GLU A 134 13.36 -8.33 24.98
CA GLU A 134 13.87 -7.07 25.52
C GLU A 134 15.17 -6.65 24.84
N ALA A 135 16.08 -7.60 24.60
CA ALA A 135 17.36 -7.36 23.94
C ALA A 135 17.88 -8.61 23.24
N ILE A 136 18.85 -8.42 22.34
CA ILE A 136 19.64 -9.46 21.72
C ILE A 136 21.11 -9.15 22.01
N HIS A 137 21.79 -10.07 22.66
CA HIS A 137 23.24 -10.04 22.83
C HIS A 137 23.86 -10.94 21.77
N TYR A 138 24.58 -10.32 20.85
CA TYR A 138 25.24 -11.02 19.74
C TYR A 138 26.59 -11.56 20.19
N GLY A 139 26.82 -12.86 20.01
CA GLY A 139 28.08 -13.53 20.22
C GLY A 139 28.59 -14.12 18.90
N ASP A 140 29.82 -14.63 18.90
CA ASP A 140 30.46 -15.15 17.69
C ASP A 140 29.83 -16.47 17.21
N GLU A 141 29.52 -17.38 18.12
CA GLU A 141 28.89 -18.67 17.80
C GLU A 141 27.47 -18.79 18.28
N VAL A 142 27.13 -18.15 19.40
CA VAL A 142 25.84 -18.26 20.04
C VAL A 142 25.35 -16.85 20.45
N HIS A 143 24.14 -16.55 20.07
CA HIS A 143 23.43 -15.32 20.48
C HIS A 143 22.55 -15.59 21.68
N GLN A 144 22.34 -14.59 22.53
CA GLN A 144 21.43 -14.64 23.66
C GLN A 144 20.25 -13.69 23.46
N ILE A 145 19.05 -14.26 23.44
CA ILE A 145 17.78 -13.51 23.42
C ILE A 145 17.38 -13.28 24.86
N ILE A 146 17.25 -12.02 25.27
CA ILE A 146 16.87 -11.62 26.62
C ILE A 146 15.37 -11.43 26.67
N LEU A 147 14.73 -12.16 27.57
CA LEU A 147 13.31 -12.16 27.82
C LEU A 147 13.00 -11.48 29.19
N PRO A 148 11.72 -11.16 29.49
CA PRO A 148 11.33 -10.59 30.77
C PRO A 148 11.82 -11.43 31.95
N GLY A 149 12.19 -10.76 33.03
CA GLY A 149 12.76 -11.42 34.20
C GLY A 149 14.21 -11.87 34.03
N LYS A 150 14.91 -11.39 33.02
CA LYS A 150 16.30 -11.77 32.66
C LYS A 150 16.47 -13.23 32.21
N GLU A 151 15.38 -13.90 31.85
CA GLU A 151 15.45 -15.21 31.20
C GLU A 151 16.25 -15.09 29.90
N LYS A 152 17.10 -16.09 29.63
CA LYS A 152 17.93 -16.12 28.44
C LYS A 152 17.61 -17.34 27.58
N VAL A 153 17.43 -17.11 26.30
CA VAL A 153 17.33 -18.15 25.29
C VAL A 153 18.55 -18.08 24.39
N GLU A 154 19.25 -19.20 24.22
CA GLU A 154 20.44 -19.29 23.40
C GLU A 154 20.12 -19.85 22.03
N THR A 155 20.74 -19.28 20.99
CA THR A 155 20.55 -19.70 19.61
C THR A 155 21.77 -19.44 18.74
N LYS A 156 21.98 -20.27 17.71
CA LYS A 156 23.04 -20.07 16.71
C LYS A 156 22.67 -18.97 15.71
N CYS A 157 21.38 -18.85 15.34
CA CYS A 157 20.88 -17.86 14.38
C CYS A 157 19.64 -17.13 14.91
N VAL A 158 19.56 -15.83 14.61
CA VAL A 158 18.41 -14.99 14.94
C VAL A 158 17.77 -14.44 13.66
N VAL A 159 16.46 -14.62 13.51
CA VAL A 159 15.68 -13.99 12.46
C VAL A 159 14.78 -12.90 13.09
N ILE A 160 15.05 -11.63 12.76
CA ILE A 160 14.26 -10.50 13.22
C ILE A 160 13.13 -10.25 12.22
N ALA A 161 11.90 -10.68 12.53
CA ALA A 161 10.73 -10.62 11.68
C ALA A 161 9.57 -9.81 12.30
N VAL A 162 9.89 -8.78 13.08
CA VAL A 162 8.93 -8.02 13.90
C VAL A 162 8.19 -6.91 13.13
N GLY A 163 8.47 -6.76 11.83
CA GLY A 163 7.85 -5.73 10.98
C GLY A 163 8.40 -4.33 11.20
N GLY A 164 7.75 -3.34 10.60
CA GLY A 164 8.10 -1.93 10.69
C GLY A 164 7.34 -1.17 11.79
N LYS A 165 6.95 0.10 11.49
CA LYS A 165 6.18 0.98 12.40
C LYS A 165 4.75 1.25 11.94
N SER A 166 4.33 0.69 10.81
CA SER A 166 2.98 0.87 10.29
C SER A 166 1.98 -0.05 10.98
N VAL A 167 0.75 0.43 11.19
CA VAL A 167 -0.34 -0.29 11.86
C VAL A 167 0.10 -0.92 13.19
N PRO A 168 0.58 -0.15 14.18
CA PRO A 168 1.19 -0.67 15.42
C PRO A 168 0.23 -1.53 16.26
N LYS A 169 -1.09 -1.33 16.10
CA LYS A 169 -2.12 -2.17 16.74
C LYS A 169 -2.00 -3.67 16.39
N THR A 170 -1.28 -4.01 15.32
CA THR A 170 -1.00 -5.40 14.93
C THR A 170 0.30 -5.95 15.52
N GLY A 171 1.04 -5.16 16.31
CA GLY A 171 2.31 -5.54 16.93
C GLY A 171 3.55 -4.95 16.24
N SER A 172 3.43 -4.24 15.12
CA SER A 172 4.57 -3.64 14.39
C SER A 172 4.92 -2.27 14.99
N GLU A 173 5.73 -2.23 16.04
CA GLU A 173 6.10 -1.02 16.78
C GLU A 173 7.53 -0.53 16.46
N GLY A 174 8.28 -1.31 15.65
CA GLY A 174 9.65 -0.99 15.26
C GLY A 174 10.72 -1.51 16.22
N ASP A 175 10.39 -2.50 17.06
CA ASP A 175 11.30 -3.09 18.04
C ASP A 175 12.63 -3.56 17.40
N GLY A 176 12.56 -4.14 16.19
CA GLY A 176 13.72 -4.73 15.49
C GLY A 176 14.78 -3.74 15.04
N TYR A 177 14.45 -2.45 14.89
CA TYR A 177 15.44 -1.48 14.41
C TYR A 177 16.59 -1.25 15.40
N ALA A 178 16.27 -1.23 16.70
CA ALA A 178 17.31 -1.11 17.73
C ALA A 178 18.22 -2.34 17.74
N TRP A 179 17.67 -3.53 17.65
CA TRP A 179 18.43 -4.78 17.62
C TRP A 179 19.32 -4.89 16.37
N ALA A 180 18.77 -4.55 15.20
CA ALA A 180 19.56 -4.53 13.96
C ALA A 180 20.72 -3.50 14.03
N LYS A 181 20.48 -2.33 14.65
CA LYS A 181 21.54 -1.34 14.85
C LYS A 181 22.64 -1.86 15.79
N THR A 182 22.27 -2.56 16.87
CA THR A 182 23.23 -3.19 17.78
C THR A 182 24.06 -4.28 17.07
N ALA A 183 23.49 -4.96 16.08
CA ALA A 183 24.20 -5.91 15.22
C ALA A 183 25.11 -5.24 14.15
N GLY A 184 25.22 -3.90 14.15
CA GLY A 184 26.08 -3.15 13.24
C GLY A 184 25.40 -2.68 11.95
N HIS A 185 24.11 -2.93 11.77
CA HIS A 185 23.38 -2.46 10.59
C HIS A 185 23.01 -0.96 10.68
N THR A 186 23.06 -0.30 9.53
CA THR A 186 22.57 1.08 9.40
C THR A 186 21.06 1.06 9.19
N ILE A 187 20.33 1.88 9.96
CA ILE A 187 18.89 2.09 9.77
C ILE A 187 18.69 3.40 9.02
N THR A 188 18.10 3.30 7.82
CA THR A 188 17.72 4.47 7.03
C THR A 188 16.48 5.13 7.64
N GLU A 189 16.27 6.41 7.32
CA GLU A 189 15.10 7.15 7.81
C GLU A 189 13.79 6.43 7.46
N LEU A 190 12.92 6.34 8.47
CA LEU A 190 11.59 5.73 8.32
C LEU A 190 10.59 6.79 7.87
N TYR A 191 9.74 6.45 6.92
CA TYR A 191 8.68 7.33 6.43
C TYR A 191 7.42 6.52 6.09
N PRO A 192 6.23 7.16 6.14
CA PRO A 192 4.98 6.49 5.76
C PRO A 192 4.93 6.26 4.25
N THR A 193 4.46 5.09 3.84
CA THR A 193 4.11 4.79 2.46
C THR A 193 2.82 4.00 2.39
N GLU A 194 2.15 3.96 1.24
CA GLU A 194 0.80 3.42 1.13
C GLU A 194 -0.13 4.07 2.18
N VAL A 195 -0.21 5.39 2.13
CA VAL A 195 -0.87 6.24 3.13
C VAL A 195 -1.68 7.35 2.45
N PRO A 196 -2.83 7.79 2.98
CA PRO A 196 -3.57 8.93 2.45
C PRO A 196 -2.71 10.20 2.43
N LEU A 197 -2.85 10.98 1.36
CA LEU A 197 -2.24 12.30 1.19
C LEU A 197 -3.12 13.37 1.85
N THR A 198 -2.48 14.30 2.57
CA THR A 198 -3.18 15.43 3.21
C THR A 198 -3.18 16.66 2.32
N SER A 199 -4.22 17.49 2.48
CA SER A 199 -4.40 18.70 1.70
C SER A 199 -5.11 19.78 2.52
N SER A 200 -4.67 21.02 2.36
CA SER A 200 -5.29 22.21 2.98
C SER A 200 -6.20 22.97 2.01
N GLU A 201 -6.50 22.41 0.84
CA GLU A 201 -7.40 23.03 -0.12
C GLU A 201 -8.79 23.32 0.51
N PRO A 202 -9.41 24.47 0.19
CA PRO A 202 -10.70 24.86 0.77
C PRO A 202 -11.76 23.78 0.64
N PHE A 203 -11.91 23.16 -0.56
CA PHE A 203 -12.91 22.13 -0.81
C PHE A 203 -12.67 20.83 -0.02
N ILE A 204 -11.44 20.58 0.46
CA ILE A 204 -11.11 19.48 1.38
C ILE A 204 -11.53 19.86 2.80
N ARG A 205 -11.12 21.05 3.28
CA ARG A 205 -11.45 21.53 4.64
C ARG A 205 -12.94 21.69 4.87
N GLU A 206 -13.65 22.19 3.87
CA GLU A 206 -15.10 22.37 3.87
C GLU A 206 -15.86 21.07 3.56
N ARG A 207 -15.13 19.98 3.28
CA ARG A 207 -15.67 18.62 3.02
C ARG A 207 -16.57 18.55 1.78
N VAL A 208 -16.42 19.46 0.84
CA VAL A 208 -17.27 19.54 -0.37
C VAL A 208 -17.27 18.24 -1.15
N LEU A 209 -16.08 17.62 -1.30
CA LEU A 209 -15.89 16.39 -2.07
C LEU A 209 -15.76 15.13 -1.18
N GLN A 210 -15.88 15.24 0.14
CA GLN A 210 -15.71 14.09 1.05
C GLN A 210 -16.62 12.92 0.68
N GLY A 211 -16.02 11.71 0.59
CA GLY A 211 -16.71 10.46 0.28
C GLY A 211 -16.93 10.21 -1.21
N ILE A 212 -16.55 11.14 -2.09
CA ILE A 212 -16.60 10.90 -3.53
C ILE A 212 -15.44 9.98 -3.94
N SER A 213 -15.78 8.91 -4.64
CA SER A 213 -14.83 8.02 -5.30
C SER A 213 -14.86 8.30 -6.80
N LEU A 214 -13.69 8.54 -7.38
CA LEU A 214 -13.46 8.56 -8.80
C LEU A 214 -12.88 7.21 -9.22
N ARG A 215 -13.48 6.59 -10.22
CA ARG A 215 -13.06 5.29 -10.73
C ARG A 215 -12.06 5.43 -11.86
N ASP A 216 -11.04 4.59 -11.83
CA ASP A 216 -10.06 4.42 -12.91
C ASP A 216 -9.46 5.75 -13.42
N VAL A 217 -9.04 6.61 -12.52
CA VAL A 217 -8.39 7.90 -12.83
C VAL A 217 -6.88 7.77 -12.81
N ALA A 218 -6.20 8.58 -13.63
CA ALA A 218 -4.76 8.72 -13.56
C ALA A 218 -4.40 9.90 -12.65
N ILE A 219 -3.53 9.68 -11.65
CA ILE A 219 -3.06 10.75 -10.80
C ILE A 219 -1.54 10.90 -10.92
N THR A 220 -1.08 12.12 -11.05
CA THR A 220 0.32 12.45 -11.29
C THR A 220 0.85 13.42 -10.24
N ALA A 221 1.90 13.04 -9.50
CA ALA A 221 2.63 14.00 -8.67
C ALA A 221 3.54 14.86 -9.56
N LEU A 222 3.47 16.18 -9.39
CA LEU A 222 4.26 17.13 -10.17
C LEU A 222 5.41 17.70 -9.34
N LYS A 223 6.56 17.95 -10.00
CA LYS A 223 7.66 18.74 -9.42
C LYS A 223 7.23 20.20 -9.28
N PRO A 224 7.94 21.02 -8.48
CA PRO A 224 7.67 22.47 -8.39
C PRO A 224 7.69 23.20 -9.74
N ASN A 225 8.38 22.67 -10.75
CA ASN A 225 8.42 23.22 -12.10
C ASN A 225 7.36 22.61 -13.06
N GLY A 226 6.36 21.91 -12.53
CA GLY A 226 5.26 21.31 -13.30
C GLY A 226 5.59 19.99 -14.01
N LYS A 227 6.85 19.52 -14.00
CA LYS A 227 7.19 18.25 -14.66
C LYS A 227 6.73 17.04 -13.83
N PRO A 228 6.28 15.94 -14.45
CA PRO A 228 5.82 14.78 -13.74
C PRO A 228 6.94 14.07 -12.95
N ILE A 229 6.60 13.55 -11.79
CA ILE A 229 7.44 12.69 -10.94
C ILE A 229 7.05 11.24 -11.18
N LYS A 230 5.77 10.92 -10.99
CA LYS A 230 5.20 9.58 -11.14
C LYS A 230 3.71 9.67 -11.37
N THR A 231 3.18 8.80 -12.19
CA THR A 231 1.74 8.61 -12.42
C THR A 231 1.31 7.23 -11.95
N HIS A 232 0.16 7.17 -11.31
CA HIS A 232 -0.54 5.92 -11.02
C HIS A 232 -1.99 6.00 -11.49
N ARG A 233 -2.50 4.92 -12.10
CA ARG A 233 -3.88 4.81 -12.55
C ARG A 233 -4.61 3.79 -11.70
N TRP A 234 -5.64 4.23 -10.97
CA TRP A 234 -6.60 3.44 -10.21
C TRP A 234 -7.70 4.33 -9.63
N ASP A 235 -8.52 3.75 -8.76
CA ASP A 235 -9.55 4.50 -8.03
C ASP A 235 -8.94 5.49 -7.03
N LEU A 236 -9.59 6.64 -6.90
CA LEU A 236 -9.27 7.71 -5.97
C LEU A 236 -10.47 7.98 -5.06
N LEU A 237 -10.23 8.33 -3.80
CA LEU A 237 -11.25 8.70 -2.82
C LEU A 237 -10.91 10.06 -2.20
N PHE A 238 -11.83 11.01 -2.26
CA PHE A 238 -11.75 12.25 -1.49
C PHE A 238 -12.15 12.01 -0.03
N THR A 239 -11.32 12.47 0.91
CA THR A 239 -11.55 12.35 2.35
C THR A 239 -11.67 13.75 2.98
N HIS A 240 -11.97 13.79 4.27
CA HIS A 240 -11.99 15.05 5.03
C HIS A 240 -10.59 15.64 5.33
N GLN A 241 -9.52 14.92 5.01
CA GLN A 241 -8.13 15.35 5.24
C GLN A 241 -7.33 15.48 3.95
N GLY A 242 -7.87 15.06 2.80
CA GLY A 242 -7.19 15.08 1.51
C GLY A 242 -7.69 13.98 0.58
N ILE A 243 -6.78 13.24 -0.04
CA ILE A 243 -7.08 12.18 -0.99
C ILE A 243 -6.51 10.82 -0.56
N SER A 244 -7.26 9.77 -0.86
CA SER A 244 -6.97 8.38 -0.54
C SER A 244 -7.38 7.48 -1.72
N GLY A 245 -7.53 6.19 -1.49
CA GLY A 245 -7.79 5.20 -2.55
C GLY A 245 -6.50 4.64 -3.14
N PRO A 246 -6.57 3.53 -3.88
CA PRO A 246 -5.39 2.82 -4.37
C PRO A 246 -4.40 3.69 -5.15
N ALA A 247 -4.89 4.62 -5.97
CA ALA A 247 -4.02 5.53 -6.73
C ALA A 247 -3.22 6.45 -5.80
N ALA A 248 -3.89 7.13 -4.86
CA ALA A 248 -3.26 8.06 -3.92
C ALA A 248 -2.30 7.34 -2.96
N LEU A 249 -2.69 6.17 -2.46
CA LEU A 249 -1.84 5.36 -1.57
C LEU A 249 -0.51 5.01 -2.25
N ARG A 250 -0.54 4.53 -3.48
CA ARG A 250 0.67 4.20 -4.25
C ARG A 250 1.52 5.43 -4.58
N LEU A 251 0.88 6.59 -4.81
CA LEU A 251 1.58 7.83 -5.11
C LEU A 251 2.29 8.41 -3.89
N SER A 252 1.81 8.12 -2.68
CA SER A 252 2.20 8.78 -1.43
C SER A 252 3.70 8.82 -1.17
N GLN A 253 4.41 7.71 -1.40
CA GLN A 253 5.87 7.67 -1.19
C GLN A 253 6.64 8.63 -2.10
N PHE A 254 6.16 8.83 -3.34
CA PHE A 254 6.79 9.76 -4.28
C PHE A 254 6.57 11.20 -3.84
N VAL A 255 5.39 11.50 -3.27
CA VAL A 255 5.08 12.80 -2.68
C VAL A 255 5.95 13.06 -1.46
N VAL A 256 6.02 12.12 -0.50
CA VAL A 256 6.86 12.27 0.72
C VAL A 256 8.32 12.53 0.35
N LYS A 257 8.87 11.72 -0.56
CA LYS A 257 10.25 11.89 -1.02
C LYS A 257 10.49 13.22 -1.75
N ALA A 258 9.51 13.65 -2.53
CA ALA A 258 9.62 14.89 -3.32
C ALA A 258 9.52 16.14 -2.44
N LEU A 259 8.57 16.19 -1.49
CA LEU A 259 8.48 17.28 -0.50
C LEU A 259 9.84 17.50 0.18
N LYS A 260 10.45 16.41 0.66
CA LYS A 260 11.76 16.45 1.29
C LYS A 260 12.88 16.85 0.31
N LYS A 261 12.93 16.22 -0.88
CA LYS A 261 13.98 16.44 -1.88
C LYS A 261 14.01 17.87 -2.39
N PHE A 262 12.85 18.46 -2.62
CA PHE A 262 12.72 19.82 -3.15
C PHE A 262 12.62 20.89 -2.06
N ASN A 263 12.55 20.45 -0.79
CA ASN A 263 12.40 21.33 0.38
C ASN A 263 11.21 22.28 0.22
N VAL A 264 10.04 21.73 -0.09
CA VAL A 264 8.79 22.47 -0.27
C VAL A 264 7.71 21.94 0.65
N ASP A 265 6.80 22.81 1.08
CA ASP A 265 5.72 22.48 2.01
C ASP A 265 4.52 21.82 1.31
N GLU A 266 4.39 21.99 -0.01
CA GLU A 266 3.31 21.40 -0.79
C GLU A 266 3.77 21.02 -2.21
N LEU A 267 3.06 20.07 -2.80
CA LEU A 267 3.18 19.67 -4.21
C LEU A 267 1.79 19.57 -4.84
N VAL A 268 1.75 19.71 -6.16
CA VAL A 268 0.53 19.48 -6.93
C VAL A 268 0.42 18.01 -7.30
N VAL A 269 -0.75 17.44 -7.03
CA VAL A 269 -1.21 16.17 -7.62
C VAL A 269 -2.27 16.51 -8.65
N GLU A 270 -2.01 16.19 -9.90
CA GLU A 270 -2.93 16.34 -11.00
C GLU A 270 -3.74 15.06 -11.19
N ILE A 271 -5.05 15.21 -11.43
CA ILE A 271 -6.00 14.10 -11.59
C ILE A 271 -6.59 14.21 -12.99
N ASP A 272 -6.40 13.15 -13.79
CA ASP A 272 -7.04 12.95 -15.08
C ASP A 272 -8.21 11.96 -14.89
N CYS A 273 -9.42 12.47 -15.06
CA CYS A 273 -10.67 11.69 -14.89
C CYS A 273 -11.05 10.88 -16.13
N SER A 274 -10.33 11.01 -17.25
CA SER A 274 -10.59 10.29 -18.50
C SER A 274 -9.27 9.89 -19.17
N PRO A 275 -8.48 8.99 -18.57
CA PRO A 275 -7.10 8.71 -18.98
C PRO A 275 -7.00 8.00 -20.35
N ASP A 276 -8.08 7.42 -20.85
CA ASP A 276 -8.08 6.67 -22.12
C ASP A 276 -8.25 7.55 -23.36
N GLU A 277 -8.54 8.83 -23.20
CA GLU A 277 -8.77 9.74 -24.32
C GLU A 277 -7.97 11.05 -24.18
N HIS A 278 -7.60 11.62 -25.32
CA HIS A 278 -7.00 12.95 -25.36
C HIS A 278 -8.04 14.03 -25.10
N GLU A 279 -7.61 15.20 -24.63
CA GLU A 279 -8.49 16.33 -24.29
C GLU A 279 -9.42 16.71 -25.44
N GLN A 280 -8.94 16.74 -26.70
CA GLN A 280 -9.78 17.03 -27.86
C GLN A 280 -10.89 15.97 -28.07
N ALA A 281 -10.58 14.68 -27.91
CA ALA A 281 -11.58 13.61 -27.99
C ALA A 281 -12.64 13.73 -26.89
N LEU A 282 -12.23 14.10 -25.68
CA LEU A 282 -13.17 14.40 -24.58
C LEU A 282 -14.07 15.59 -24.93
N ILE A 283 -13.52 16.69 -25.49
CA ILE A 283 -14.31 17.84 -25.94
C ILE A 283 -15.37 17.40 -26.97
N ASP A 284 -14.95 16.65 -27.99
CA ASP A 284 -15.84 16.17 -29.04
C ASP A 284 -16.96 15.27 -28.49
N ARG A 285 -16.62 14.40 -27.52
CA ARG A 285 -17.58 13.56 -26.80
C ARG A 285 -18.57 14.38 -25.99
N LEU A 286 -18.11 15.38 -25.25
CA LEU A 286 -18.96 16.28 -24.45
C LEU A 286 -19.95 17.05 -25.34
N VAL A 287 -19.49 17.60 -26.47
CA VAL A 287 -20.32 18.28 -27.44
C VAL A 287 -21.35 17.32 -28.05
N LYS A 288 -20.93 16.12 -28.44
CA LYS A 288 -21.81 15.10 -29.01
C LYS A 288 -22.94 14.74 -28.05
N LEU A 289 -22.62 14.45 -26.78
CA LEU A 289 -23.61 14.12 -25.76
C LEU A 289 -24.62 15.26 -25.57
N ALA A 290 -24.15 16.51 -25.53
CA ALA A 290 -25.03 17.67 -25.39
C ALA A 290 -25.94 17.85 -26.62
N LYS A 291 -25.42 17.65 -27.83
CA LYS A 291 -26.16 17.75 -29.09
C LYS A 291 -27.23 16.65 -29.25
N GLU A 292 -26.97 15.44 -28.74
CA GLU A 292 -27.93 14.33 -28.77
C GLU A 292 -29.14 14.55 -27.85
N SER A 293 -29.02 15.45 -26.87
CA SER A 293 -30.11 15.80 -25.94
C SER A 293 -30.20 17.31 -25.72
N PRO A 294 -30.51 18.11 -26.76
CA PRO A 294 -30.30 19.56 -26.77
C PRO A 294 -31.16 20.33 -25.76
N ASN A 295 -32.31 19.77 -25.38
CA ASN A 295 -33.22 20.37 -24.41
C ASN A 295 -32.96 19.93 -22.95
N LYS A 296 -32.04 18.95 -22.74
CA LYS A 296 -31.68 18.54 -21.38
C LYS A 296 -30.59 19.45 -20.83
N SER A 297 -30.57 19.59 -19.50
CA SER A 297 -29.48 20.31 -18.80
C SER A 297 -28.14 19.58 -18.93
N ILE A 298 -27.04 20.33 -18.95
CA ILE A 298 -25.68 19.80 -18.98
C ILE A 298 -25.42 18.86 -17.80
N LYS A 299 -25.92 19.17 -16.62
CA LYS A 299 -25.89 18.27 -15.46
C LYS A 299 -26.44 16.88 -15.83
N SER A 300 -27.61 16.83 -16.47
CA SER A 300 -28.25 15.55 -16.81
C SER A 300 -27.49 14.79 -17.90
N VAL A 301 -26.96 15.52 -18.88
CA VAL A 301 -26.25 14.96 -20.04
C VAL A 301 -24.88 14.42 -19.66
N TRP A 302 -24.13 15.12 -18.79
CA TRP A 302 -22.76 14.73 -18.41
C TRP A 302 -22.72 13.90 -17.13
N LYS A 303 -23.85 13.69 -16.42
CA LYS A 303 -23.97 12.86 -15.22
C LYS A 303 -23.34 11.45 -15.35
N PRO A 304 -23.42 10.75 -16.53
CA PRO A 304 -22.81 9.44 -16.68
C PRO A 304 -21.27 9.44 -16.64
N LEU A 305 -20.63 10.61 -16.80
CA LEU A 305 -19.18 10.73 -16.89
C LEU A 305 -18.52 10.83 -15.51
N LEU A 306 -19.18 11.42 -14.52
CA LEU A 306 -18.63 11.73 -13.21
C LEU A 306 -19.69 11.58 -12.11
N PRO A 307 -19.30 11.30 -10.85
CA PRO A 307 -20.20 11.42 -9.72
C PRO A 307 -20.84 12.81 -9.66
N GLU A 308 -22.16 12.88 -9.48
CA GLU A 308 -22.94 14.11 -9.61
C GLU A 308 -22.38 15.29 -8.80
N ARG A 309 -21.98 15.06 -7.55
CA ARG A 309 -21.43 16.13 -6.71
C ARG A 309 -20.07 16.64 -7.22
N PHE A 310 -19.26 15.79 -7.81
CA PHE A 310 -18.01 16.20 -8.44
C PHE A 310 -18.24 16.95 -9.75
N LEU A 311 -19.18 16.48 -10.56
CA LEU A 311 -19.61 17.18 -11.76
C LEU A 311 -20.07 18.61 -11.43
N LEU A 312 -20.98 18.78 -10.45
CA LEU A 312 -21.47 20.10 -10.03
C LEU A 312 -20.35 21.01 -9.54
N PHE A 313 -19.41 20.46 -8.78
CA PHE A 313 -18.24 21.19 -8.31
C PHE A 313 -17.35 21.68 -9.47
N LEU A 314 -17.11 20.87 -10.50
CA LEU A 314 -16.36 21.31 -11.69
C LEU A 314 -17.11 22.38 -12.49
N LEU A 315 -18.42 22.23 -12.64
CA LEU A 315 -19.26 23.23 -13.32
C LEU A 315 -19.20 24.58 -12.61
N GLU A 316 -19.27 24.59 -11.28
CA GLU A 316 -19.15 25.81 -10.45
C GLU A 316 -17.79 26.47 -10.64
N ARG A 317 -16.69 25.70 -10.63
CA ARG A 317 -15.33 26.20 -10.85
C ARG A 317 -15.17 26.97 -12.17
N ILE A 318 -15.79 26.48 -13.23
CA ILE A 318 -15.76 27.16 -14.55
C ILE A 318 -16.89 28.17 -14.74
N ARG A 319 -17.71 28.41 -13.70
CA ARG A 319 -18.88 29.32 -13.75
C ARG A 319 -19.86 28.96 -14.87
N LEU A 320 -20.17 27.67 -15.01
CA LEU A 320 -21.18 27.16 -15.93
C LEU A 320 -22.39 26.68 -15.13
N SER A 321 -23.59 27.24 -15.42
CA SER A 321 -24.81 26.78 -14.77
C SER A 321 -25.10 25.32 -15.13
N ALA A 322 -25.42 24.51 -14.13
CA ALA A 322 -25.79 23.10 -14.30
C ALA A 322 -27.05 22.90 -15.15
N ASP A 323 -27.91 23.91 -15.22
CA ASP A 323 -29.17 23.91 -15.99
C ASP A 323 -29.01 24.41 -17.42
N THR A 324 -27.80 24.81 -17.83
CA THR A 324 -27.50 25.21 -19.21
C THR A 324 -27.87 24.06 -20.18
N THR A 325 -28.54 24.40 -21.28
CA THR A 325 -28.88 23.46 -22.36
C THR A 325 -27.92 23.64 -23.53
N PHE A 326 -27.88 22.68 -24.48
CA PHE A 326 -26.99 22.73 -25.64
C PHE A 326 -27.05 24.06 -26.41
N HIS A 327 -28.25 24.63 -26.58
CA HIS A 327 -28.44 25.89 -27.30
C HIS A 327 -27.77 27.12 -26.64
N HIS A 328 -27.52 27.04 -25.33
CA HIS A 328 -26.86 28.09 -24.57
C HIS A 328 -25.47 27.72 -24.10
N LEU A 329 -24.96 26.57 -24.57
CA LEU A 329 -23.63 26.05 -24.18
C LEU A 329 -22.54 26.65 -25.07
N GLU A 330 -21.73 27.53 -24.50
CA GLU A 330 -20.58 28.09 -25.19
C GLU A 330 -19.50 27.04 -25.39
N LYS A 331 -18.91 26.96 -26.61
CA LYS A 331 -17.79 26.06 -26.91
C LYS A 331 -16.63 26.24 -25.93
N LYS A 332 -16.33 27.48 -25.54
CA LYS A 332 -15.29 27.79 -24.55
C LYS A 332 -15.52 27.08 -23.25
N LYS A 333 -16.77 27.01 -22.74
CA LYS A 333 -17.11 26.34 -21.50
C LYS A 333 -16.96 24.82 -21.57
N VAL A 334 -17.18 24.23 -22.74
CA VAL A 334 -16.89 22.79 -22.96
C VAL A 334 -15.39 22.53 -22.86
N ILE A 335 -14.56 23.39 -23.47
CA ILE A 335 -13.11 23.29 -23.39
C ILE A 335 -12.62 23.45 -21.94
N GLU A 336 -13.11 24.46 -21.22
CA GLU A 336 -12.79 24.68 -19.81
C GLU A 336 -13.17 23.45 -18.96
N PHE A 337 -14.33 22.87 -19.21
CA PHE A 337 -14.79 21.67 -18.47
C PHE A 337 -13.92 20.44 -18.79
N ALA A 338 -13.61 20.21 -20.05
CA ALA A 338 -12.73 19.12 -20.45
C ALA A 338 -11.34 19.27 -19.82
N HIS A 339 -10.82 20.50 -19.79
CA HIS A 339 -9.55 20.80 -19.14
C HIS A 339 -9.59 20.49 -17.64
N GLU A 340 -10.62 20.92 -16.90
CA GLU A 340 -10.80 20.57 -15.49
C GLU A 340 -10.94 19.06 -15.27
N MET A 341 -11.57 18.32 -16.18
CA MET A 341 -11.63 16.85 -16.09
C MET A 341 -10.27 16.18 -16.31
N LYS A 342 -9.43 16.74 -17.18
CA LYS A 342 -8.11 16.17 -17.53
C LYS A 342 -7.00 16.61 -16.56
N HIS A 343 -7.11 17.80 -15.98
CA HIS A 343 -6.04 18.47 -15.24
C HIS A 343 -6.52 18.99 -13.88
N PHE A 344 -7.42 18.24 -13.22
CA PHE A 344 -7.88 18.65 -11.90
C PHE A 344 -6.76 18.59 -10.88
N GLN A 345 -6.41 19.72 -10.27
CA GLN A 345 -5.28 19.83 -9.36
C GLN A 345 -5.71 19.84 -7.91
N VAL A 346 -4.94 19.09 -7.10
CA VAL A 346 -5.04 19.08 -5.63
C VAL A 346 -3.65 19.37 -5.07
N ARG A 347 -3.51 20.43 -4.27
CA ARG A 347 -2.27 20.68 -3.54
C ARG A 347 -2.23 19.80 -2.32
N VAL A 348 -1.17 19.00 -2.21
CA VAL A 348 -0.94 18.08 -1.10
C VAL A 348 0.25 18.56 -0.29
N ASN A 349 0.11 18.60 1.03
CA ASN A 349 1.09 19.13 1.97
C ASN A 349 1.71 18.05 2.87
N GLY A 350 1.48 16.78 2.58
CA GLY A 350 2.03 15.66 3.34
C GLY A 350 1.16 14.43 3.28
N THR A 351 1.25 13.66 4.34
CA THR A 351 0.51 12.40 4.50
C THR A 351 -0.03 12.27 5.92
N LEU A 352 -0.92 11.32 6.13
CA LEU A 352 -1.20 10.88 7.49
C LEU A 352 0.06 10.29 8.15
N PRO A 353 0.13 10.24 9.50
CA PRO A 353 1.28 9.71 10.22
C PRO A 353 1.56 8.24 9.91
N ILE A 354 2.79 7.80 10.21
CA ILE A 354 3.28 6.44 9.91
C ILE A 354 2.44 5.32 10.56
N ASP A 355 1.80 5.58 11.69
CA ASP A 355 0.90 4.64 12.37
C ASP A 355 -0.41 4.39 11.59
N LYS A 356 -0.75 5.28 10.65
CA LYS A 356 -1.88 5.18 9.72
C LYS A 356 -1.49 4.62 8.34
N ALA A 357 -0.19 4.47 8.08
CA ALA A 357 0.30 3.91 6.84
C ALA A 357 0.12 2.39 6.79
N PHE A 358 -0.05 1.83 5.59
CA PHE A 358 -0.05 0.37 5.42
C PHE A 358 1.37 -0.19 5.44
N ILE A 359 2.34 0.56 4.95
CA ILE A 359 3.74 0.13 4.80
C ILE A 359 4.68 1.17 5.42
N THR A 360 5.77 0.70 6.03
CA THR A 360 6.88 1.50 6.48
C THR A 360 7.93 1.58 5.39
N GLY A 361 8.24 2.78 4.91
CA GLY A 361 9.38 3.02 4.04
C GLY A 361 10.66 3.21 4.86
N GLY A 362 11.82 2.92 4.26
CA GLY A 362 13.09 2.88 4.99
C GLY A 362 13.27 1.58 5.77
N GLY A 363 14.24 1.54 6.67
CA GLY A 363 14.58 0.38 7.47
C GLY A 363 16.06 0.02 7.39
N VAL A 364 16.40 -1.26 7.53
CA VAL A 364 17.78 -1.74 7.39
C VAL A 364 18.33 -1.38 6.01
N SER A 365 19.51 -0.75 5.97
CA SER A 365 20.17 -0.39 4.71
C SER A 365 20.50 -1.65 3.91
N LEU A 366 20.26 -1.58 2.61
CA LEU A 366 20.57 -2.66 1.65
C LEU A 366 21.93 -2.43 0.94
N LYS A 367 22.75 -1.52 1.47
CA LYS A 367 24.09 -1.21 0.93
C LYS A 367 25.15 -1.96 1.69
#